data_140056b0cf823d01a290628ea8f22d75
#
_entry.id   140056b0cf823d01a290628ea8f22d75
#
_cell.length_a   1.000
_cell.length_b   1.000
_cell.length_c   1.000
_cell.angle_alpha   90.00
_cell.angle_beta   90.00
_cell.angle_gamma   90.00
#
_symmetry.space_group_name_H-M   'P 1'
#
loop_
_entity.id
_entity.type
_entity.pdbx_description
1 polymer ?
#
loop_
_entity_poly.entity_id
_entity_poly.type
_entity_poly.pdbx_seq_one_letter_code
_entity_poly.pdbx_strand_id
1 'polypeptide(L)'
;SSGGYADLVVTLNMVDGAVLKNIRSNGKTLEENWQYKIEGSKVTINKSAVAEFGKNGASYADFVFVMSKGQSPKLRVNYVTTYALTASVVDDLGLPISGASVTFTPSDAESGTAAQTLTTGSDGTATVYVKRGSYVVTATHSRFTAAVTQTVKISAGRTVKLTGEIL
;
A
#
# COMPACT_ATOMS: atom_id res chain seq x y z
N SER A 1 -9.51 3.19 3.84
CA SER A 1 -8.18 2.71 3.46
C SER A 1 -7.25 3.90 3.26
N SER A 2 -6.40 4.15 4.21
CA SER A 2 -5.27 5.06 4.04
C SER A 2 -4.10 4.28 3.45
N GLY A 3 -4.24 3.81 2.22
CA GLY A 3 -3.10 3.45 1.40
C GLY A 3 -2.21 4.68 1.34
N GLY A 4 -0.98 4.61 1.87
CA GLY A 4 -0.11 5.75 2.00
C GLY A 4 0.37 6.22 0.63
N TYR A 5 -0.33 7.18 0.04
CA TYR A 5 0.22 7.92 -1.08
C TYR A 5 1.34 8.82 -0.57
N ALA A 6 2.44 8.87 -1.31
CA ALA A 6 3.55 9.77 -1.07
C ALA A 6 3.58 10.87 -2.12
N ASP A 7 4.26 11.97 -1.81
CA ASP A 7 4.60 12.97 -2.80
C ASP A 7 5.51 12.35 -3.87
N LEU A 8 5.24 12.66 -5.13
CA LEU A 8 6.10 12.25 -6.24
C LEU A 8 7.10 13.35 -6.57
N VAL A 9 8.37 13.03 -6.42
CA VAL A 9 9.46 13.94 -6.74
C VAL A 9 10.12 13.51 -8.04
N VAL A 10 10.13 14.41 -9.04
CA VAL A 10 10.69 14.18 -10.37
C VAL A 10 11.69 15.26 -10.69
N THR A 11 12.88 14.89 -11.20
CA THR A 11 13.84 15.83 -11.76
C THR A 11 13.71 15.80 -13.27
N LEU A 12 13.44 16.95 -13.88
CA LEU A 12 13.29 17.11 -15.33
C LEU A 12 14.64 17.53 -15.93
N ASN A 13 15.16 16.70 -16.85
CA ASN A 13 16.31 17.08 -17.69
C ASN A 13 15.79 17.91 -18.87
N MET A 14 15.76 19.22 -18.66
CA MET A 14 15.24 20.16 -19.67
C MET A 14 16.32 20.55 -20.68
N VAL A 15 15.98 20.60 -21.96
CA VAL A 15 16.84 21.21 -22.98
C VAL A 15 16.98 22.72 -22.72
N ASP A 16 18.07 23.32 -23.17
CA ASP A 16 18.35 24.74 -22.93
C ASP A 16 17.18 25.65 -23.33
N GLY A 17 16.79 26.51 -22.39
CA GLY A 17 15.66 27.42 -22.51
C GLY A 17 14.27 26.76 -22.59
N ALA A 18 14.14 25.45 -22.30
CA ALA A 18 12.83 24.83 -22.09
C ALA A 18 12.31 25.12 -20.68
N VAL A 19 11.00 25.33 -20.56
CA VAL A 19 10.31 25.46 -19.28
C VAL A 19 9.13 24.52 -19.22
N LEU A 20 8.79 24.05 -18.01
CA LEU A 20 7.56 23.30 -17.76
C LEU A 20 6.38 24.27 -17.87
N LYS A 21 5.43 24.02 -18.77
CA LYS A 21 4.21 24.82 -18.94
C LYS A 21 3.12 24.39 -17.96
N ASN A 22 2.88 23.10 -17.85
CA ASN A 22 1.92 22.50 -16.93
C ASN A 22 2.13 20.99 -16.84
N ILE A 23 1.40 20.36 -15.91
CA ILE A 23 1.31 18.89 -15.79
C ILE A 23 -0.12 18.48 -16.10
N ARG A 24 -0.30 17.42 -16.88
CA ARG A 24 -1.62 16.88 -17.23
C ARG A 24 -1.70 15.42 -16.85
N SER A 25 -2.87 14.99 -16.38
CA SER A 25 -3.17 13.59 -16.13
C SER A 25 -4.65 13.31 -16.44
N ASN A 26 -4.94 12.22 -17.14
CA ASN A 26 -6.30 11.80 -17.51
C ASN A 26 -7.18 12.93 -18.08
N GLY A 27 -6.59 13.77 -18.95
CA GLY A 27 -7.29 14.90 -19.59
C GLY A 27 -7.44 16.17 -18.72
N LYS A 28 -7.04 16.12 -17.45
CA LYS A 28 -7.05 17.27 -16.53
C LYS A 28 -5.66 17.92 -16.46
N THR A 29 -5.63 19.23 -16.31
CA THR A 29 -4.41 19.98 -16.01
C THR A 29 -4.32 20.19 -14.50
N LEU A 30 -3.16 19.89 -13.91
CA LEU A 30 -2.90 20.11 -12.50
C LEU A 30 -2.65 21.59 -12.21
N GLU A 31 -3.00 22.03 -11.01
CA GLU A 31 -2.80 23.40 -10.53
C GLU A 31 -1.46 23.55 -9.82
N GLU A 32 -0.64 24.48 -10.29
CA GLU A 32 0.64 24.83 -9.67
C GLU A 32 0.41 25.48 -8.29
N ASN A 33 1.35 25.25 -7.38
CA ASN A 33 1.32 25.68 -5.98
C ASN A 33 0.22 25.03 -5.11
N TRP A 34 -0.66 24.22 -5.68
CA TRP A 34 -1.64 23.45 -4.96
C TRP A 34 -1.47 21.95 -5.17
N GLN A 35 -1.45 21.48 -6.42
CA GLN A 35 -1.29 20.06 -6.74
C GLN A 35 0.17 19.68 -7.05
N TYR A 36 0.98 20.63 -7.46
CA TYR A 36 2.41 20.46 -7.65
C TYR A 36 3.19 21.74 -7.40
N LYS A 37 4.49 21.62 -7.15
CA LYS A 37 5.47 22.70 -7.04
C LYS A 37 6.63 22.48 -7.98
N ILE A 38 7.24 23.58 -8.43
CA ILE A 38 8.45 23.59 -9.25
C ILE A 38 9.55 24.32 -8.49
N GLU A 39 10.71 23.68 -8.33
CA GLU A 39 11.92 24.25 -7.73
C GLU A 39 13.10 23.96 -8.66
N GLY A 40 13.37 24.89 -9.57
CA GLY A 40 14.36 24.68 -10.64
C GLY A 40 13.92 23.58 -11.59
N SER A 41 14.72 22.50 -11.68
CA SER A 41 14.39 21.30 -12.46
C SER A 41 13.58 20.24 -11.68
N LYS A 42 13.41 20.45 -10.37
CA LYS A 42 12.69 19.53 -9.49
C LYS A 42 11.22 19.88 -9.45
N VAL A 43 10.37 18.87 -9.71
CA VAL A 43 8.92 18.96 -9.62
C VAL A 43 8.43 18.02 -8.54
N THR A 44 7.62 18.53 -7.62
CA THR A 44 6.97 17.73 -6.58
C THR A 44 5.47 17.74 -6.81
N ILE A 45 4.87 16.58 -7.16
CA ILE A 45 3.42 16.40 -7.22
C ILE A 45 2.99 15.89 -5.85
N ASN A 46 2.07 16.61 -5.19
CA ASN A 46 1.67 16.28 -3.83
C ASN A 46 0.83 15.00 -3.78
N LYS A 47 0.89 14.31 -2.65
CA LYS A 47 0.21 13.02 -2.41
C LYS A 47 -1.30 13.08 -2.63
N SER A 48 -1.95 14.23 -2.37
CA SER A 48 -3.40 14.38 -2.57
C SER A 48 -3.75 14.40 -4.06
N ALA A 49 -2.93 15.01 -4.90
CA ALA A 49 -3.09 14.95 -6.35
C ALA A 49 -2.85 13.52 -6.87
N VAL A 50 -1.81 12.84 -6.39
CA VAL A 50 -1.57 11.43 -6.73
C VAL A 50 -2.78 10.56 -6.35
N ALA A 51 -3.32 10.73 -5.15
CA ALA A 51 -4.50 10.00 -4.66
C ALA A 51 -5.76 10.28 -5.50
N GLU A 52 -5.95 11.52 -5.95
CA GLU A 52 -7.10 11.90 -6.77
C GLU A 52 -7.20 11.09 -8.05
N PHE A 53 -6.08 10.88 -8.74
CA PHE A 53 -6.02 10.09 -9.98
C PHE A 53 -6.07 8.58 -9.77
N GLY A 54 -5.86 8.09 -8.53
CA GLY A 54 -6.01 6.68 -8.13
C GLY A 54 -7.43 6.30 -7.69
N LYS A 55 -8.38 7.25 -7.68
CA LYS A 55 -9.77 6.98 -7.31
C LYS A 55 -10.49 6.11 -8.35
N ASN A 56 -11.63 5.55 -7.93
CA ASN A 56 -12.54 4.77 -8.78
C ASN A 56 -11.91 3.52 -9.41
N GLY A 57 -10.94 2.91 -8.72
CA GLY A 57 -10.33 1.65 -9.17
C GLY A 57 -9.35 1.81 -10.33
N ALA A 58 -8.83 3.01 -10.55
CA ALA A 58 -7.77 3.21 -11.54
C ALA A 58 -6.56 2.33 -11.23
N SER A 59 -6.06 1.61 -12.22
CA SER A 59 -4.85 0.78 -12.09
C SER A 59 -3.57 1.58 -12.31
N TYR A 60 -3.64 2.70 -13.02
CA TYR A 60 -2.52 3.63 -13.22
C TYR A 60 -3.03 5.04 -13.56
N ALA A 61 -2.14 6.02 -13.44
CA ALA A 61 -2.28 7.36 -14.04
C ALA A 61 -0.97 7.76 -14.73
N ASP A 62 -1.09 8.41 -15.87
CA ASP A 62 0.04 8.98 -16.60
C ASP A 62 0.09 10.50 -16.35
N PHE A 63 1.18 10.97 -15.76
CA PHE A 63 1.46 12.39 -15.57
C PHE A 63 2.36 12.87 -16.72
N VAL A 64 1.83 13.72 -17.58
CA VAL A 64 2.53 14.30 -18.72
C VAL A 64 3.05 15.69 -18.34
N PHE A 65 4.35 15.88 -18.39
CA PHE A 65 5.02 17.16 -18.11
C PHE A 65 5.11 17.94 -19.42
N VAL A 66 4.18 18.86 -19.64
CA VAL A 66 4.09 19.60 -20.91
C VAL A 66 5.17 20.68 -20.96
N MET A 67 6.13 20.51 -21.86
CA MET A 67 7.27 21.41 -22.03
C MET A 67 6.99 22.51 -23.05
N SER A 68 7.67 23.68 -22.92
CA SER A 68 7.57 24.78 -23.87
C SER A 68 8.22 24.44 -25.22
N LYS A 69 9.24 23.58 -25.20
CA LYS A 69 9.93 23.04 -26.37
C LYS A 69 10.57 21.68 -26.03
N GLY A 70 10.86 20.90 -27.05
CA GLY A 70 11.32 19.54 -26.90
C GLY A 70 10.18 18.56 -26.64
N GLN A 71 10.53 17.36 -26.17
CA GLN A 71 9.54 16.33 -25.83
C GLN A 71 8.93 16.60 -24.45
N SER A 72 7.68 16.23 -24.30
CA SER A 72 6.96 16.26 -23.01
C SER A 72 7.05 14.89 -22.35
N PRO A 73 7.91 14.69 -21.34
CA PRO A 73 8.09 13.42 -20.69
C PRO A 73 6.82 12.99 -19.93
N LYS A 74 6.68 11.68 -19.76
CA LYS A 74 5.54 11.06 -19.09
C LYS A 74 6.02 10.14 -17.97
N LEU A 75 5.42 10.30 -16.78
CA LEU A 75 5.59 9.40 -15.65
C LEU A 75 4.32 8.58 -15.46
N ARG A 76 4.44 7.25 -15.51
CA ARG A 76 3.34 6.35 -15.13
C ARG A 76 3.42 6.01 -13.65
N VAL A 77 2.32 6.23 -12.94
CA VAL A 77 2.10 5.82 -11.56
C VAL A 77 1.12 4.68 -11.56
N ASN A 78 1.54 3.50 -11.08
CA ASN A 78 0.67 2.35 -10.93
C ASN A 78 0.02 2.36 -9.54
N TYR A 79 -1.28 2.15 -9.48
CA TYR A 79 -2.04 2.04 -8.23
C TYR A 79 -2.29 0.57 -7.89
N VAL A 80 -2.02 0.22 -6.66
CA VAL A 80 -2.25 -1.12 -6.14
C VAL A 80 -3.34 -1.05 -5.09
N THR A 81 -4.44 -1.76 -5.32
CA THR A 81 -5.49 -1.91 -4.32
C THR A 81 -5.01 -2.86 -3.23
N THR A 82 -5.10 -2.42 -1.97
CA THR A 82 -4.80 -3.25 -0.81
C THR A 82 -6.04 -3.40 0.08
N TYR A 83 -6.10 -4.49 0.81
CA TYR A 83 -7.17 -4.86 1.71
C TYR A 83 -6.61 -5.10 3.11
N ALA A 84 -7.36 -4.73 4.14
CA ALA A 84 -7.00 -5.05 5.51
C ALA A 84 -7.13 -6.57 5.75
N LEU A 85 -6.04 -7.21 6.14
CA LEU A 85 -6.01 -8.58 6.65
C LEU A 85 -5.65 -8.52 8.12
N THR A 86 -6.61 -8.83 8.99
CA THR A 86 -6.46 -8.81 10.44
C THR A 86 -6.38 -10.25 10.97
N ALA A 87 -5.36 -10.56 11.74
CA ALA A 87 -5.32 -11.75 12.56
C ALA A 87 -5.88 -11.42 13.95
N SER A 88 -6.80 -12.22 14.43
CA SER A 88 -7.29 -12.20 15.82
C SER A 88 -6.81 -13.49 16.50
N VAL A 89 -5.86 -13.34 17.41
CA VAL A 89 -5.21 -14.44 18.12
C VAL A 89 -5.83 -14.56 19.51
N VAL A 90 -6.37 -15.75 19.79
CA VAL A 90 -7.02 -16.05 21.07
C VAL A 90 -6.53 -17.40 21.61
N ASP A 91 -6.72 -17.63 22.91
CA ASP A 91 -6.54 -18.94 23.51
C ASP A 91 -7.77 -19.85 23.29
N ASP A 92 -7.71 -21.07 23.81
CA ASP A 92 -8.77 -22.08 23.77
C ASP A 92 -10.05 -21.67 24.53
N LEU A 93 -9.95 -20.71 25.45
CA LEU A 93 -11.09 -20.08 26.13
C LEU A 93 -11.66 -18.88 25.37
N GLY A 94 -11.04 -18.51 24.26
CA GLY A 94 -11.43 -17.35 23.44
C GLY A 94 -10.92 -16.00 23.93
N LEU A 95 -10.00 -15.97 24.91
CA LEU A 95 -9.40 -14.74 25.42
C LEU A 95 -8.31 -14.25 24.50
N PRO A 96 -8.19 -12.92 24.28
CA PRO A 96 -7.19 -12.35 23.37
C PRO A 96 -5.76 -12.57 23.88
N ILE A 97 -4.86 -12.93 22.96
CA ILE A 97 -3.43 -13.11 23.26
C ILE A 97 -2.65 -11.90 22.74
N SER A 98 -2.18 -11.08 23.67
CA SER A 98 -1.26 -9.97 23.41
C SER A 98 0.17 -10.50 23.27
N GLY A 99 0.97 -9.87 22.40
CA GLY A 99 2.37 -10.21 22.23
C GLY A 99 2.64 -11.44 21.35
N ALA A 100 1.61 -12.03 20.74
CA ALA A 100 1.78 -13.10 19.77
C ALA A 100 2.46 -12.57 18.50
N SER A 101 3.44 -13.31 17.99
CA SER A 101 4.06 -13.03 16.70
C SER A 101 3.21 -13.61 15.58
N VAL A 102 2.73 -12.77 14.68
CA VAL A 102 1.88 -13.15 13.53
C VAL A 102 2.61 -12.88 12.23
N THR A 103 2.81 -13.91 11.43
CA THR A 103 3.41 -13.83 10.10
C THR A 103 2.35 -14.04 9.03
N PHE A 104 2.26 -13.10 8.10
CA PHE A 104 1.39 -13.12 6.93
C PHE A 104 2.26 -13.41 5.70
N THR A 105 2.19 -14.65 5.20
CA THR A 105 3.02 -15.11 4.09
C THR A 105 2.19 -15.21 2.81
N PRO A 106 2.53 -14.47 1.75
CA PRO A 106 1.91 -14.64 0.44
C PRO A 106 2.10 -16.09 -0.07
N SER A 107 1.05 -16.69 -0.64
CA SER A 107 1.09 -18.09 -1.10
C SER A 107 0.72 -18.28 -2.57
N ASP A 108 0.45 -17.18 -3.31
CA ASP A 108 0.22 -17.21 -4.74
C ASP A 108 0.83 -15.97 -5.43
N ALA A 109 0.85 -15.98 -6.78
CA ALA A 109 1.44 -14.89 -7.57
C ALA A 109 0.68 -13.56 -7.44
N GLU A 110 -0.62 -13.56 -7.13
CA GLU A 110 -1.44 -12.35 -6.94
C GLU A 110 -1.08 -11.64 -5.63
N SER A 111 -0.80 -12.40 -4.57
CA SER A 111 -0.50 -11.87 -3.23
C SER A 111 0.90 -11.23 -3.12
N GLY A 112 1.83 -11.63 -3.98
CA GLY A 112 3.21 -11.12 -3.98
C GLY A 112 4.20 -12.09 -3.32
N THR A 113 5.38 -11.59 -2.92
CA THR A 113 6.49 -12.46 -2.47
C THR A 113 7.02 -12.12 -1.07
N ALA A 114 6.67 -10.98 -0.51
CA ALA A 114 7.21 -10.53 0.79
C ALA A 114 6.26 -10.89 1.94
N ALA A 115 6.75 -11.69 2.89
CA ALA A 115 6.07 -11.93 4.14
C ALA A 115 6.19 -10.72 5.08
N GLN A 116 5.16 -10.51 5.92
CA GLN A 116 5.15 -9.46 6.94
C GLN A 116 4.88 -10.11 8.30
N THR A 117 5.65 -9.71 9.31
CA THR A 117 5.48 -10.19 10.69
C THR A 117 5.16 -9.01 11.60
N LEU A 118 4.11 -9.15 12.40
CA LEU A 118 3.64 -8.18 13.39
C LEU A 118 3.38 -8.85 14.73
N THR A 119 3.38 -8.05 15.79
CA THR A 119 3.00 -8.51 17.13
C THR A 119 1.58 -8.06 17.45
N THR A 120 0.78 -8.94 18.06
CA THR A 120 -0.60 -8.59 18.47
C THR A 120 -0.62 -7.57 19.60
N GLY A 121 -1.56 -6.64 19.51
CA GLY A 121 -1.86 -5.67 20.57
C GLY A 121 -2.56 -6.31 21.79
N SER A 122 -2.97 -5.48 22.74
CA SER A 122 -3.70 -5.91 23.96
C SER A 122 -5.05 -6.56 23.64
N ASP A 123 -5.63 -6.28 22.50
CA ASP A 123 -6.87 -6.88 21.98
C ASP A 123 -6.65 -8.20 21.22
N GLY A 124 -5.41 -8.71 21.20
CA GLY A 124 -5.04 -9.91 20.48
C GLY A 124 -5.02 -9.76 18.96
N THR A 125 -5.04 -8.54 18.40
CA THR A 125 -5.11 -8.33 16.95
C THR A 125 -3.81 -7.80 16.35
N ALA A 126 -3.56 -8.17 15.08
CA ALA A 126 -2.52 -7.61 14.23
C ALA A 126 -3.08 -7.43 12.81
N THR A 127 -2.89 -6.25 12.21
CA THR A 127 -3.45 -5.92 10.89
C THR A 127 -2.35 -5.50 9.92
N VAL A 128 -2.37 -6.11 8.72
CA VAL A 128 -1.55 -5.72 7.56
C VAL A 128 -2.45 -5.29 6.41
N TYR A 129 -1.91 -4.47 5.50
CA TYR A 129 -2.57 -4.15 4.24
C TYR A 129 -1.90 -4.92 3.10
N VAL A 130 -2.67 -5.80 2.46
CA VAL A 130 -2.17 -6.78 1.50
C VAL A 130 -2.91 -6.67 0.17
N LYS A 131 -2.25 -7.10 -0.92
CA LYS A 131 -2.89 -7.25 -2.23
C LYS A 131 -3.93 -8.35 -2.19
N ARG A 132 -4.80 -8.40 -3.21
CA ARG A 132 -5.62 -9.56 -3.50
C ARG A 132 -4.73 -10.80 -3.66
N GLY A 133 -5.21 -11.96 -3.22
CA GLY A 133 -4.49 -13.23 -3.33
C GLY A 133 -4.63 -14.11 -2.09
N SER A 134 -3.87 -15.18 -2.04
CA SER A 134 -3.88 -16.14 -0.94
C SER A 134 -2.72 -15.92 0.02
N TYR A 135 -3.01 -16.07 1.31
CA TYR A 135 -2.04 -15.87 2.40
C TYR A 135 -2.10 -17.01 3.40
N VAL A 136 -0.93 -17.44 3.86
CA VAL A 136 -0.79 -18.29 5.04
C VAL A 136 -0.52 -17.38 6.22
N VAL A 137 -1.39 -17.41 7.23
CA VAL A 137 -1.28 -16.61 8.45
C VAL A 137 -0.89 -17.55 9.58
N THR A 138 0.28 -17.31 10.18
CA THR A 138 0.82 -18.13 11.26
C THR A 138 1.02 -17.31 12.51
N ALA A 139 0.45 -17.74 13.63
CA ALA A 139 0.68 -17.15 14.94
C ALA A 139 1.52 -18.05 15.84
N THR A 140 2.47 -17.47 16.56
CA THR A 140 3.27 -18.12 17.59
C THR A 140 3.24 -17.30 18.86
N HIS A 141 3.24 -17.98 20.00
CA HIS A 141 3.34 -17.35 21.31
C HIS A 141 3.97 -18.32 22.30
N SER A 142 4.70 -17.82 23.33
CA SER A 142 5.37 -18.66 24.34
C SER A 142 4.43 -19.51 25.18
N ARG A 143 3.16 -19.13 25.27
CA ARG A 143 2.10 -19.88 25.96
C ARG A 143 1.41 -20.94 25.10
N PHE A 144 1.71 -21.02 23.80
CA PHE A 144 1.07 -21.97 22.91
C PHE A 144 1.84 -23.29 22.88
N THR A 145 1.12 -24.40 22.81
CA THR A 145 1.70 -25.74 22.63
C THR A 145 2.36 -25.89 21.25
N ALA A 146 1.83 -25.21 20.22
CA ALA A 146 2.34 -25.20 18.86
C ALA A 146 1.94 -23.91 18.11
N ALA A 147 2.61 -23.64 17.00
CA ALA A 147 2.21 -22.58 16.08
C ALA A 147 0.82 -22.87 15.46
N VAL A 148 0.00 -21.82 15.37
CA VAL A 148 -1.34 -21.91 14.76
C VAL A 148 -1.29 -21.30 13.37
N THR A 149 -1.76 -22.04 12.36
CA THR A 149 -1.69 -21.62 10.97
C THR A 149 -3.04 -21.74 10.29
N GLN A 150 -3.39 -20.72 9.48
CA GLN A 150 -4.59 -20.73 8.65
C GLN A 150 -4.30 -20.12 7.27
N THR A 151 -4.85 -20.72 6.21
CA THR A 151 -4.80 -20.15 4.86
C THR A 151 -6.08 -19.37 4.59
N VAL A 152 -5.92 -18.18 3.98
CA VAL A 152 -7.03 -17.27 3.67
C VAL A 152 -6.86 -16.68 2.29
N LYS A 153 -7.96 -16.56 1.53
CA LYS A 153 -8.02 -15.82 0.27
C LYS A 153 -8.59 -14.42 0.50
N ILE A 154 -7.88 -13.41 0.01
CA ILE A 154 -8.21 -12.00 0.16
C ILE A 154 -8.73 -11.44 -1.17
N SER A 155 -9.96 -10.94 -1.13
CA SER A 155 -10.60 -10.14 -2.20
C SER A 155 -11.33 -8.91 -1.64
N ALA A 156 -11.39 -8.83 -0.30
CA ALA A 156 -11.94 -7.72 0.49
C ALA A 156 -11.24 -7.73 1.85
N GLY A 157 -11.49 -6.71 2.69
CA GLY A 157 -11.01 -6.71 4.07
C GLY A 157 -11.52 -7.94 4.84
N ARG A 158 -10.64 -8.61 5.58
CA ARG A 158 -10.96 -9.87 6.28
C ARG A 158 -10.23 -10.01 7.61
N THR A 159 -10.93 -10.57 8.60
CA THR A 159 -10.35 -11.01 9.87
C THR A 159 -10.27 -12.54 9.89
N VAL A 160 -9.11 -13.05 10.30
CA VAL A 160 -8.82 -14.48 10.48
C VAL A 160 -8.63 -14.74 11.96
N LYS A 161 -9.41 -15.63 12.53
CA LYS A 161 -9.27 -16.04 13.93
C LYS A 161 -8.30 -17.22 14.04
N LEU A 162 -7.27 -17.06 14.88
CA LEU A 162 -6.26 -18.06 15.19
C LEU A 162 -6.40 -18.44 16.67
N THR A 163 -6.79 -19.68 16.95
CA THR A 163 -6.98 -20.18 18.33
C THR A 163 -5.81 -21.07 18.70
N GLY A 164 -5.02 -20.66 19.69
CA GLY A 164 -3.88 -21.43 20.20
C GLY A 164 -4.24 -22.18 21.46
N GLU A 165 -3.85 -23.45 21.53
CA GLU A 165 -3.94 -24.26 22.74
C GLU A 165 -2.86 -23.83 23.72
N ILE A 166 -3.25 -23.56 24.97
CA ILE A 166 -2.34 -23.06 26.02
C ILE A 166 -1.60 -24.22 26.68
N LEU A 167 -0.32 -24.01 27.05
CA LEU A 167 0.53 -24.92 27.82
C LEU A 167 0.00 -25.14 29.25
#